data_9460ed1efed45ebc65e14a9ae4587a3a
#
_entry.id   9460ed1efed45ebc65e14a9ae4587a3a
#
_cell.length_a   1.000
_cell.length_b   1.000
_cell.length_c   1.000
_cell.angle_alpha   90.00
_cell.angle_beta   90.00
_cell.angle_gamma   90.00
#
_symmetry.space_group_name_H-M   'P 1'
#
loop_
_entity.id
_entity.type
_entity.pdbx_description
1 polymer ?
#
loop_
_entity_poly.entity_id
_entity_poly.type
_entity_poly.pdbx_seq_one_letter_code
_entity_poly.pdbx_strand_id
1 'polypeptide(L)'
;MYTRLMAYENALIEDPNRYEVKDLSIEEVQEKLEALKKKLDDGSFSCISRDKSNVTYGECSDGVKRLTVKDINKRSKPGDEKRKNIRLMVDLILKFFQANKRETHRGVFYVGNNTSSLFRQKDEYEILDDICSTIRCSSSSLYVDASVRGVVAGLLSFELGGHETFCTSRDDGVPIPLNSDIKMKNRGAKFILVVENKSAFNTLMQDKFYNDYPCIIITGMGMPEVATRRFLKLLSDNFGLPVYGLFDCDPEGIKMFTIYTVGSYEDAFDSVNLTWPYMTWLGVWPSDLCALDIPCKDLSPSEIALVDYLLREDFVKENPRLVEELEHMKITEKKANLEALKEFGPTCLSKYYLPYKLNYLLTAP
;
A
#
# COMPACT_ATOMS: atom_id res chain seq x y z
N MET A 1 2.25 3.43 26.95
CA MET A 1 1.87 2.78 25.70
C MET A 1 3.06 2.14 24.98
N TYR A 2 4.22 2.77 24.95
CA TYR A 2 5.47 2.23 24.34
C TYR A 2 6.01 0.94 25.01
N THR A 3 5.80 0.75 26.29
CA THR A 3 6.29 -0.43 27.04
C THR A 3 5.50 -1.71 26.76
N ARG A 4 4.33 -1.63 26.14
CA ARG A 4 3.54 -2.82 25.71
C ARG A 4 3.97 -3.35 24.34
N LEU A 5 4.55 -2.50 23.48
CA LEU A 5 5.09 -2.91 22.17
C LEU A 5 6.37 -3.76 22.32
N MET A 6 7.25 -3.43 23.26
CA MET A 6 8.48 -4.20 23.53
C MET A 6 8.25 -5.56 24.22
N ALA A 7 7.08 -5.78 24.84
CA ALA A 7 6.75 -7.06 25.48
C ALA A 7 6.23 -8.12 24.49
N TYR A 8 5.88 -7.75 23.27
CA TYR A 8 5.40 -8.67 22.23
C TYR A 8 6.53 -9.33 21.43
N GLU A 9 7.74 -8.79 21.42
CA GLU A 9 8.88 -9.36 20.68
C GLU A 9 9.38 -10.72 21.24
N ASN A 10 8.99 -11.12 22.46
CA ASN A 10 9.50 -12.32 23.11
C ASN A 10 8.50 -13.49 23.24
N ALA A 11 7.34 -13.43 22.60
CA ALA A 11 6.30 -14.46 22.74
C ALA A 11 5.79 -15.05 21.43
N LEU A 12 6.46 -14.83 20.30
CA LEU A 12 6.10 -15.46 19.04
C LEU A 12 6.64 -16.90 19.01
N ILE A 13 5.89 -17.83 19.60
CA ILE A 13 5.93 -19.23 19.19
C ILE A 13 5.53 -19.19 17.70
N GLU A 14 6.47 -19.54 16.81
CA GLU A 14 6.17 -19.67 15.37
C GLU A 14 5.08 -20.72 15.21
N ASP A 15 3.84 -20.24 15.01
CA ASP A 15 2.75 -21.13 14.62
C ASP A 15 2.99 -21.52 13.15
N PRO A 16 3.35 -22.78 12.85
CA PRO A 16 3.65 -23.22 11.50
C PRO A 16 2.44 -23.10 10.55
N ASN A 17 1.24 -22.94 11.10
CA ASN A 17 -0.01 -22.75 10.35
C ASN A 17 -0.29 -21.28 10.02
N ARG A 18 0.45 -20.34 10.62
CA ARG A 18 0.24 -18.91 10.37
C ARG A 18 0.90 -18.49 9.06
N TYR A 19 0.14 -17.83 8.21
CA TYR A 19 0.64 -17.33 6.94
C TYR A 19 1.40 -16.02 7.17
N GLU A 20 2.65 -15.95 6.73
CA GLU A 20 3.47 -14.75 6.82
C GLU A 20 4.39 -14.65 5.60
N VAL A 21 4.48 -13.46 5.02
CA VAL A 21 5.45 -13.11 3.97
C VAL A 21 6.59 -12.35 4.63
N LYS A 22 7.83 -12.78 4.35
CA LYS A 22 9.07 -12.17 4.87
C LYS A 22 9.96 -11.71 3.73
N ASP A 23 10.82 -10.75 4.01
CA ASP A 23 11.98 -10.49 3.16
C ASP A 23 13.01 -11.60 3.42
N LEU A 24 13.35 -12.32 2.37
CA LEU A 24 14.27 -13.44 2.42
C LEU A 24 15.63 -13.06 1.84
N SER A 25 16.70 -13.68 2.32
CA SER A 25 18.02 -13.58 1.70
C SER A 25 18.04 -14.22 0.31
N ILE A 26 19.06 -13.89 -0.48
CA ILE A 26 19.22 -14.45 -1.84
C ILE A 26 19.32 -15.98 -1.78
N GLU A 27 20.07 -16.50 -0.82
CA GLU A 27 20.31 -17.93 -0.63
C GLU A 27 19.01 -18.66 -0.29
N GLU A 28 18.19 -18.12 0.63
CA GLU A 28 16.89 -18.68 0.99
C GLU A 28 15.90 -18.68 -0.20
N VAL A 29 15.89 -17.59 -0.96
CA VAL A 29 15.05 -17.49 -2.15
C VAL A 29 15.49 -18.48 -3.22
N GLN A 30 16.80 -18.60 -3.48
CA GLN A 30 17.32 -19.55 -4.46
C GLN A 30 16.94 -20.99 -4.10
N GLU A 31 17.12 -21.40 -2.85
CA GLU A 31 16.72 -22.73 -2.37
C GLU A 31 15.23 -22.99 -2.61
N LYS A 32 14.37 -22.03 -2.24
CA LYS A 32 12.91 -22.16 -2.43
C LYS A 32 12.52 -22.19 -3.91
N LEU A 33 13.16 -21.39 -4.76
CA LEU A 33 12.89 -21.38 -6.20
C LEU A 33 13.34 -22.69 -6.88
N GLU A 34 14.49 -23.25 -6.48
CA GLU A 34 14.93 -24.55 -7.00
C GLU A 34 13.99 -25.70 -6.54
N ALA A 35 13.51 -25.66 -5.29
CA ALA A 35 12.50 -26.59 -4.82
C ALA A 35 11.17 -26.45 -5.58
N LEU A 36 10.75 -25.21 -5.89
CA LEU A 36 9.57 -24.92 -6.69
C LEU A 36 9.73 -25.44 -8.12
N LYS A 37 10.91 -25.26 -8.71
CA LYS A 37 11.27 -25.75 -10.04
C LYS A 37 11.13 -27.27 -10.15
N LYS A 38 11.61 -28.02 -9.16
CA LYS A 38 11.44 -29.49 -9.10
C LYS A 38 9.96 -29.87 -9.10
N LYS A 39 9.11 -29.16 -8.32
CA LYS A 39 7.65 -29.41 -8.29
C LYS A 39 6.95 -29.06 -9.60
N LEU A 40 7.48 -28.10 -10.36
CA LEU A 40 6.98 -27.79 -11.70
C LEU A 40 7.32 -28.92 -12.68
N ASP A 41 8.54 -29.49 -12.57
CA ASP A 41 9.02 -30.55 -13.46
C ASP A 41 8.31 -31.87 -13.22
N ASP A 42 8.02 -32.23 -11.97
CA ASP A 42 7.31 -33.49 -11.63
C ASP A 42 5.77 -33.35 -11.64
N GLY A 43 5.25 -32.15 -11.95
CA GLY A 43 3.80 -31.88 -12.03
C GLY A 43 3.08 -31.79 -10.68
N SER A 44 3.81 -31.80 -9.56
CA SER A 44 3.22 -31.69 -8.20
C SER A 44 2.98 -30.24 -7.75
N PHE A 45 3.39 -29.25 -8.56
CA PHE A 45 3.28 -27.85 -8.23
C PHE A 45 1.82 -27.38 -8.07
N SER A 46 1.58 -26.63 -7.02
CA SER A 46 0.32 -25.90 -6.78
C SER A 46 0.59 -24.56 -6.08
N CYS A 47 -0.17 -23.54 -6.45
CA CYS A 47 -0.14 -22.22 -5.80
C CYS A 47 -1.11 -22.17 -4.61
N ILE A 48 -0.83 -21.30 -3.63
CA ILE A 48 -1.87 -20.91 -2.67
C ILE A 48 -2.96 -20.17 -3.44
N SER A 49 -4.22 -20.49 -3.16
CA SER A 49 -5.34 -19.81 -3.81
C SER A 49 -5.44 -18.36 -3.33
N ARG A 50 -5.35 -17.41 -4.24
CA ARG A 50 -5.54 -15.97 -4.01
C ARG A 50 -6.96 -15.50 -4.38
N ASP A 51 -7.90 -16.46 -4.59
CA ASP A 51 -9.30 -16.11 -4.82
C ASP A 51 -9.88 -15.33 -3.65
N LYS A 52 -10.77 -14.38 -3.93
CA LYS A 52 -11.50 -13.60 -2.90
C LYS A 52 -12.14 -14.51 -1.85
N SER A 53 -12.60 -15.70 -2.23
CA SER A 53 -13.17 -16.70 -1.30
C SER A 53 -12.15 -17.30 -0.31
N ASN A 54 -10.84 -17.10 -0.57
CA ASN A 54 -9.74 -17.50 0.32
C ASN A 54 -9.12 -16.32 1.07
N VAL A 55 -9.75 -15.16 1.04
CA VAL A 55 -9.35 -13.98 1.80
C VAL A 55 -10.38 -13.72 2.89
N THR A 56 -9.92 -13.30 4.05
CA THR A 56 -10.76 -12.95 5.19
C THR A 56 -10.20 -11.71 5.87
N TYR A 57 -11.05 -10.95 6.54
CA TYR A 57 -10.62 -9.93 7.48
C TYR A 57 -10.37 -10.60 8.83
N GLY A 58 -9.13 -10.72 9.22
CA GLY A 58 -8.71 -11.50 10.37
C GLY A 58 -7.38 -11.04 10.95
N GLU A 59 -7.06 -11.60 12.11
CA GLU A 59 -5.84 -11.31 12.85
C GLU A 59 -4.60 -11.88 12.14
N CYS A 60 -3.62 -11.01 11.87
CA CYS A 60 -2.34 -11.34 11.24
C CYS A 60 -1.27 -11.74 12.28
N SER A 61 -0.04 -12.00 11.81
CA SER A 61 1.09 -12.45 12.65
C SER A 61 1.42 -11.47 13.78
N ASP A 62 1.21 -10.20 13.58
CA ASP A 62 1.45 -9.13 14.55
C ASP A 62 0.24 -8.84 15.48
N GLY A 63 -0.81 -9.66 15.46
CA GLY A 63 -2.01 -9.48 16.27
C GLY A 63 -2.97 -8.41 15.77
N VAL A 64 -2.73 -7.83 14.58
CA VAL A 64 -3.58 -6.78 14.01
C VAL A 64 -4.45 -7.33 12.89
N LYS A 65 -5.73 -6.93 12.87
CA LYS A 65 -6.67 -7.38 11.84
C LYS A 65 -6.42 -6.70 10.50
N ARG A 66 -6.37 -7.50 9.43
CA ARG A 66 -6.23 -7.09 8.03
C ARG A 66 -6.94 -8.08 7.10
N LEU A 67 -7.03 -7.73 5.82
CA LEU A 67 -7.33 -8.72 4.79
C LEU A 67 -6.14 -9.68 4.67
N THR A 68 -6.34 -10.95 4.91
CA THR A 68 -5.30 -11.98 4.91
C THR A 68 -5.78 -13.29 4.33
N VAL A 69 -4.85 -14.20 4.03
CA VAL A 69 -5.17 -15.54 3.52
C VAL A 69 -5.91 -16.35 4.59
N LYS A 70 -7.09 -16.88 4.24
CA LYS A 70 -7.96 -17.64 5.14
C LYS A 70 -7.45 -19.05 5.39
N ASP A 71 -7.07 -19.75 4.33
CA ASP A 71 -6.62 -21.14 4.38
C ASP A 71 -5.39 -21.34 3.48
N ILE A 72 -4.25 -21.60 4.10
CA ILE A 72 -2.97 -21.85 3.45
C ILE A 72 -2.92 -23.19 2.70
N ASN A 73 -3.81 -24.12 3.04
CA ASN A 73 -3.92 -25.42 2.42
C ASN A 73 -4.85 -25.40 1.20
N LYS A 74 -5.64 -24.33 1.03
CA LYS A 74 -6.45 -24.14 -0.17
C LYS A 74 -5.53 -23.78 -1.33
N ARG A 75 -5.26 -24.77 -2.18
CA ARG A 75 -4.35 -24.66 -3.30
C ARG A 75 -5.05 -24.84 -4.62
N SER A 76 -4.54 -24.17 -5.66
CA SER A 76 -4.96 -24.33 -7.05
C SER A 76 -3.83 -24.91 -7.89
N LYS A 77 -4.15 -25.83 -8.80
CA LYS A 77 -3.19 -26.32 -9.79
C LYS A 77 -3.29 -25.46 -11.04
N PRO A 78 -2.20 -24.78 -11.45
CA PRO A 78 -2.23 -24.00 -12.68
C PRO A 78 -2.38 -24.89 -13.90
N GLY A 79 -3.08 -24.41 -14.93
CA GLY A 79 -3.11 -25.05 -16.24
C GLY A 79 -1.72 -25.07 -16.90
N ASP A 80 -1.58 -25.84 -17.97
CA ASP A 80 -0.28 -26.09 -18.62
C ASP A 80 0.40 -24.80 -19.12
N GLU A 81 -0.35 -23.85 -19.65
CA GLU A 81 0.18 -22.56 -20.10
C GLU A 81 0.72 -21.73 -18.91
N LYS A 82 -0.09 -21.59 -17.87
CA LYS A 82 0.31 -20.85 -16.65
C LYS A 82 1.51 -21.51 -15.97
N ARG A 83 1.58 -22.85 -15.97
CA ARG A 83 2.72 -23.61 -15.44
C ARG A 83 4.01 -23.31 -16.20
N LYS A 84 3.96 -23.26 -17.55
CA LYS A 84 5.09 -22.88 -18.40
C LYS A 84 5.57 -21.45 -18.10
N ASN A 85 4.62 -20.53 -17.91
CA ASN A 85 4.91 -19.15 -17.61
C ASN A 85 5.55 -18.99 -16.21
N ILE A 86 5.05 -19.71 -15.20
CA ILE A 86 5.67 -19.76 -13.87
C ILE A 86 7.11 -20.27 -13.97
N ARG A 87 7.33 -21.35 -14.75
CA ARG A 87 8.66 -21.91 -14.96
C ARG A 87 9.62 -20.88 -15.59
N LEU A 88 9.16 -20.19 -16.63
CA LEU A 88 9.96 -19.15 -17.28
C LEU A 88 10.28 -18.00 -16.32
N MET A 89 9.32 -17.57 -15.51
CA MET A 89 9.52 -16.54 -14.49
C MET A 89 10.60 -16.95 -13.49
N VAL A 90 10.53 -18.18 -12.97
CA VAL A 90 11.54 -18.73 -12.05
C VAL A 90 12.93 -18.74 -12.69
N ASP A 91 13.05 -19.19 -13.94
CA ASP A 91 14.33 -19.20 -14.64
C ASP A 91 14.88 -17.80 -14.90
N LEU A 92 14.03 -16.80 -15.13
CA LEU A 92 14.42 -15.38 -15.25
C LEU A 92 14.91 -14.82 -13.92
N ILE A 93 14.21 -15.05 -12.83
CA ILE A 93 14.61 -14.59 -11.49
C ILE A 93 15.97 -15.17 -11.11
N LEU A 94 16.19 -16.46 -11.32
CA LEU A 94 17.48 -17.10 -11.07
C LEU A 94 18.62 -16.48 -11.92
N LYS A 95 18.36 -16.09 -13.17
CA LYS A 95 19.33 -15.35 -14.00
C LYS A 95 19.63 -13.94 -13.44
N PHE A 96 18.62 -13.24 -12.90
CA PHE A 96 18.83 -11.93 -12.28
C PHE A 96 19.73 -12.06 -11.05
N PHE A 97 19.56 -13.09 -10.22
CA PHE A 97 20.45 -13.36 -9.09
C PHE A 97 21.89 -13.63 -9.56
N GLN A 98 22.08 -14.49 -10.56
CA GLN A 98 23.41 -14.79 -11.12
C GLN A 98 24.11 -13.55 -11.67
N ALA A 99 23.34 -12.64 -12.28
CA ALA A 99 23.85 -11.39 -12.82
C ALA A 99 24.00 -10.28 -11.75
N ASN A 100 23.56 -10.53 -10.50
CA ASN A 100 23.41 -9.54 -9.45
C ASN A 100 22.67 -8.28 -9.92
N LYS A 101 21.58 -8.46 -10.69
CA LYS A 101 20.83 -7.39 -11.32
C LYS A 101 19.37 -7.42 -10.92
N ARG A 102 18.88 -6.30 -10.41
CA ARG A 102 17.45 -6.10 -10.15
C ARG A 102 16.74 -5.60 -11.39
N GLU A 103 15.50 -6.00 -11.58
CA GLU A 103 14.66 -5.53 -12.68
C GLU A 103 13.32 -5.01 -12.15
N THR A 104 12.70 -4.12 -12.91
CA THR A 104 11.32 -3.70 -12.64
C THR A 104 10.35 -4.73 -13.19
N HIS A 105 9.11 -4.77 -12.69
CA HIS A 105 8.02 -5.56 -13.28
C HIS A 105 7.95 -5.38 -14.81
N ARG A 106 8.02 -4.12 -15.26
CA ARG A 106 7.99 -3.81 -16.69
C ARG A 106 9.23 -4.35 -17.43
N GLY A 107 10.40 -4.33 -16.78
CA GLY A 107 11.64 -4.89 -17.33
C GLY A 107 11.55 -6.41 -17.50
N VAL A 108 11.02 -7.10 -16.50
CA VAL A 108 10.76 -8.55 -16.53
C VAL A 108 9.84 -8.92 -17.70
N PHE A 109 8.76 -8.16 -17.90
CA PHE A 109 7.85 -8.34 -19.04
C PHE A 109 8.57 -8.27 -20.39
N TYR A 110 9.40 -7.24 -20.60
CA TYR A 110 10.15 -7.12 -21.86
C TYR A 110 11.18 -8.22 -22.07
N VAL A 111 11.91 -8.60 -21.02
CA VAL A 111 12.89 -9.70 -21.09
C VAL A 111 12.18 -11.03 -21.37
N GLY A 112 11.07 -11.30 -20.69
CA GLY A 112 10.26 -12.50 -20.88
C GLY A 112 9.63 -12.58 -22.28
N ASN A 113 9.10 -11.46 -22.77
CA ASN A 113 8.46 -11.39 -24.08
C ASN A 113 9.44 -11.52 -25.25
N ASN A 114 10.68 -11.06 -25.09
CA ASN A 114 11.75 -11.28 -26.06
C ASN A 114 12.23 -12.75 -26.10
N THR A 115 12.03 -13.48 -25.02
CA THR A 115 12.46 -14.88 -24.89
C THR A 115 11.37 -15.86 -25.33
N SER A 116 10.10 -15.50 -25.12
CA SER A 116 8.94 -16.26 -25.55
C SER A 116 7.73 -15.33 -25.61
N SER A 117 6.94 -15.38 -26.68
CA SER A 117 5.68 -14.61 -26.84
C SER A 117 4.56 -14.99 -25.85
N LEU A 118 4.91 -15.51 -24.68
CA LEU A 118 4.00 -16.16 -23.73
C LEU A 118 3.42 -15.21 -22.66
N PHE A 119 4.05 -14.04 -22.42
CA PHE A 119 3.55 -13.11 -21.39
C PHE A 119 2.62 -12.05 -21.99
N ARG A 120 1.39 -11.99 -21.46
CA ARG A 120 0.60 -10.77 -21.48
C ARG A 120 0.96 -9.95 -20.22
N GLN A 121 0.99 -8.64 -20.33
CA GLN A 121 1.41 -7.76 -19.22
C GLN A 121 0.63 -8.00 -17.91
N LYS A 122 -0.64 -8.41 -18.01
CA LYS A 122 -1.48 -8.74 -16.84
C LYS A 122 -1.08 -10.07 -16.20
N ASP A 123 -0.67 -11.05 -17.00
CA ASP A 123 -0.34 -12.40 -16.53
C ASP A 123 0.96 -12.42 -15.71
N GLU A 124 1.87 -11.47 -15.97
CA GLU A 124 3.16 -11.36 -15.27
C GLU A 124 2.97 -11.03 -13.79
N TYR A 125 2.15 -10.04 -13.46
CA TYR A 125 1.85 -9.67 -12.07
C TYR A 125 1.23 -10.85 -11.32
N GLU A 126 0.24 -11.52 -11.91
CA GLU A 126 -0.40 -12.69 -11.31
C GLU A 126 0.58 -13.84 -11.06
N ILE A 127 1.51 -14.08 -11.99
CA ILE A 127 2.52 -15.14 -11.87
C ILE A 127 3.52 -14.81 -10.76
N LEU A 128 3.98 -13.58 -10.70
CA LEU A 128 4.92 -13.14 -9.65
C LEU A 128 4.28 -13.27 -8.28
N ASP A 129 3.04 -12.82 -8.11
CA ASP A 129 2.29 -12.94 -6.86
C ASP A 129 2.03 -14.39 -6.47
N ASP A 130 1.76 -15.28 -7.45
CA ASP A 130 1.61 -16.70 -7.20
C ASP A 130 2.91 -17.33 -6.68
N ILE A 131 4.06 -16.91 -7.21
CA ILE A 131 5.38 -17.30 -6.70
C ILE A 131 5.57 -16.75 -5.29
N CYS A 132 5.43 -15.43 -5.10
CA CYS A 132 5.59 -14.76 -3.82
C CYS A 132 4.73 -15.39 -2.72
N SER A 133 3.44 -15.57 -2.98
CA SER A 133 2.51 -16.17 -2.04
C SER A 133 2.85 -17.62 -1.71
N THR A 134 3.34 -18.39 -2.69
CA THR A 134 3.67 -19.81 -2.54
C THR A 134 4.94 -20.03 -1.74
N ILE A 135 6.01 -19.26 -2.00
CA ILE A 135 7.27 -19.37 -1.26
C ILE A 135 7.35 -18.44 -0.05
N ARG A 136 6.30 -17.63 0.16
CA ARG A 136 6.13 -16.68 1.27
C ARG A 136 7.25 -15.64 1.34
N CYS A 137 7.55 -14.99 0.23
CA CYS A 137 8.48 -13.88 0.17
C CYS A 137 7.87 -12.66 -0.52
N SER A 138 8.47 -11.48 -0.30
CA SER A 138 8.11 -10.28 -1.06
C SER A 138 8.65 -10.33 -2.50
N SER A 139 8.04 -9.57 -3.41
CA SER A 139 8.57 -9.41 -4.77
C SER A 139 9.97 -8.77 -4.78
N SER A 140 10.27 -7.93 -3.81
CA SER A 140 11.59 -7.33 -3.62
C SER A 140 12.67 -8.39 -3.36
N SER A 141 12.35 -9.45 -2.61
CA SER A 141 13.27 -10.60 -2.40
C SER A 141 13.57 -11.36 -3.70
N LEU A 142 12.67 -11.29 -4.70
CA LEU A 142 12.86 -11.89 -6.01
C LEU A 142 13.70 -11.03 -6.98
N TYR A 143 14.28 -9.91 -6.55
CA TYR A 143 14.94 -8.92 -7.39
C TYR A 143 14.01 -8.32 -8.46
N VAL A 144 12.71 -8.37 -8.22
CA VAL A 144 11.70 -7.75 -9.06
C VAL A 144 11.07 -6.60 -8.29
N ASP A 145 11.37 -5.39 -8.72
CA ASP A 145 10.91 -4.18 -8.06
C ASP A 145 9.58 -3.72 -8.64
N ALA A 146 8.64 -3.35 -7.77
CA ALA A 146 7.38 -2.78 -8.20
C ALA A 146 7.59 -1.47 -8.98
N SER A 147 6.68 -1.15 -9.89
CA SER A 147 6.67 0.16 -10.55
C SER A 147 6.53 1.28 -9.51
N VAL A 148 7.22 2.40 -9.71
CA VAL A 148 7.14 3.55 -8.80
C VAL A 148 6.50 4.72 -9.53
N ARG A 149 5.31 5.10 -9.10
CA ARG A 149 4.70 6.39 -9.45
C ARG A 149 4.71 7.35 -8.26
N GLY A 150 4.68 6.80 -7.04
CA GLY A 150 4.61 7.56 -5.83
C GLY A 150 5.80 8.49 -5.61
N VAL A 151 5.55 9.60 -4.95
CA VAL A 151 6.57 10.58 -4.54
C VAL A 151 6.45 10.90 -3.06
N VAL A 152 7.58 11.32 -2.50
CA VAL A 152 7.69 11.78 -1.10
C VAL A 152 8.33 13.16 -1.04
N ALA A 153 7.90 13.96 -0.08
CA ALA A 153 8.40 15.31 0.16
C ALA A 153 8.43 15.64 1.66
N GLY A 154 8.95 16.81 2.02
CA GLY A 154 8.97 17.32 3.39
C GLY A 154 10.23 16.90 4.16
N LEU A 155 10.11 16.79 5.49
CA LEU A 155 11.24 16.70 6.40
C LEU A 155 11.83 15.29 6.52
N LEU A 156 12.27 14.75 5.39
CA LEU A 156 12.93 13.45 5.24
C LEU A 156 14.18 13.60 4.39
N SER A 157 15.21 12.81 4.66
CA SER A 157 16.29 12.52 3.71
C SER A 157 16.64 11.04 3.70
N PHE A 158 17.23 10.57 2.61
CA PHE A 158 17.69 9.20 2.47
C PHE A 158 18.92 9.12 1.55
N GLU A 159 19.72 8.06 1.74
CA GLU A 159 20.88 7.80 0.88
C GLU A 159 20.47 7.05 -0.38
N LEU A 160 20.83 7.59 -1.56
CA LEU A 160 20.72 6.96 -2.87
C LEU A 160 22.07 7.02 -3.58
N GLY A 161 22.60 5.86 -3.98
CA GLY A 161 23.87 5.81 -4.72
C GLY A 161 25.04 6.47 -3.99
N GLY A 162 25.07 6.44 -2.66
CA GLY A 162 26.11 7.08 -1.83
C GLY A 162 25.93 8.57 -1.59
N HIS A 163 24.83 9.17 -2.08
CA HIS A 163 24.51 10.58 -1.90
C HIS A 163 23.25 10.74 -1.04
N GLU A 164 23.28 11.71 -0.11
CA GLU A 164 22.10 12.06 0.67
C GLU A 164 21.14 12.91 -0.18
N THR A 165 19.91 12.44 -0.32
CA THR A 165 18.82 13.11 -1.03
C THR A 165 17.84 13.70 -0.02
N PHE A 166 17.64 15.00 -0.05
CA PHE A 166 16.66 15.68 0.79
C PHE A 166 15.32 15.76 0.06
N CYS A 167 14.24 15.37 0.73
CA CYS A 167 12.90 15.38 0.12
C CYS A 167 12.30 16.79 -0.02
N THR A 168 12.99 17.82 0.45
CA THR A 168 12.69 19.24 0.21
C THR A 168 13.41 19.81 -1.01
N SER A 169 14.26 19.03 -1.69
CA SER A 169 15.11 19.53 -2.79
C SER A 169 14.36 19.74 -4.10
N ARG A 170 13.12 19.23 -4.21
CA ARG A 170 12.31 19.29 -5.44
C ARG A 170 10.89 19.73 -5.13
N ASP A 171 10.37 20.66 -5.90
CA ASP A 171 9.00 21.18 -5.75
C ASP A 171 7.92 20.16 -6.17
N ASP A 172 8.27 19.17 -7.00
CA ASP A 172 7.39 18.08 -7.45
C ASP A 172 7.53 16.80 -6.62
N GLY A 173 8.33 16.82 -5.53
CA GLY A 173 8.67 15.69 -4.68
C GLY A 173 9.78 14.82 -5.28
N VAL A 174 10.29 13.91 -4.45
CA VAL A 174 11.32 12.94 -4.81
C VAL A 174 10.64 11.59 -5.07
N PRO A 175 10.95 10.87 -6.16
CA PRO A 175 10.43 9.52 -6.36
C PRO A 175 10.72 8.63 -5.16
N ILE A 176 9.73 7.84 -4.76
CA ILE A 176 9.90 6.85 -3.69
C ILE A 176 10.98 5.84 -4.09
N PRO A 177 11.99 5.62 -3.25
CA PRO A 177 13.04 4.66 -3.56
C PRO A 177 12.50 3.22 -3.51
N LEU A 178 12.99 2.39 -4.42
CA LEU A 178 12.59 0.97 -4.54
C LEU A 178 13.27 0.07 -3.50
N ASN A 179 14.38 0.52 -2.94
CA ASN A 179 15.22 -0.32 -2.10
C ASN A 179 14.73 -0.36 -0.64
N SER A 180 14.52 -1.55 -0.08
CA SER A 180 14.13 -1.73 1.32
C SER A 180 15.26 -1.37 2.32
N ASP A 181 16.53 -1.48 1.90
CA ASP A 181 17.71 -1.24 2.74
C ASP A 181 18.15 0.22 2.78
N ILE A 182 17.25 1.13 2.41
CA ILE A 182 17.55 2.55 2.34
C ILE A 182 17.73 3.15 3.74
N LYS A 183 18.85 3.84 3.94
CA LYS A 183 19.10 4.58 5.17
C LYS A 183 18.33 5.90 5.12
N MET A 184 17.33 6.01 5.98
CA MET A 184 16.47 7.19 6.09
C MET A 184 16.78 7.99 7.36
N LYS A 185 16.62 9.32 7.28
CA LYS A 185 16.75 10.23 8.42
C LYS A 185 15.54 11.14 8.50
N ASN A 186 14.85 11.12 9.64
CA ASN A 186 13.83 12.11 9.97
C ASN A 186 14.52 13.47 10.21
N ARG A 187 14.11 14.50 9.50
CA ARG A 187 14.64 15.87 9.56
C ARG A 187 13.79 16.81 10.43
N GLY A 188 13.08 16.24 11.39
CA GLY A 188 12.25 16.99 12.34
C GLY A 188 10.75 16.87 12.08
N ALA A 189 10.31 15.96 11.20
CA ALA A 189 8.90 15.66 10.99
C ALA A 189 8.27 15.13 12.28
N LYS A 190 7.03 15.53 12.53
CA LYS A 190 6.21 15.14 13.68
C LYS A 190 5.12 14.13 13.29
N PHE A 191 4.78 14.06 12.01
CA PHE A 191 3.79 13.13 11.46
C PHE A 191 4.07 12.85 9.98
N ILE A 192 3.39 11.84 9.45
CA ILE A 192 3.36 11.50 8.03
C ILE A 192 1.97 11.83 7.50
N LEU A 193 1.89 12.55 6.39
CA LEU A 193 0.65 12.88 5.68
C LEU A 193 0.61 12.13 4.35
N VAL A 194 -0.32 11.21 4.21
CA VAL A 194 -0.62 10.51 2.95
C VAL A 194 -1.70 11.31 2.23
N VAL A 195 -1.44 11.67 0.97
CA VAL A 195 -2.35 12.47 0.14
C VAL A 195 -2.73 11.66 -1.08
N GLU A 196 -4.02 11.60 -1.40
CA GLU A 196 -4.52 10.75 -2.49
C GLU A 196 -3.90 11.11 -3.83
N ASN A 197 -4.01 12.36 -4.24
CA ASN A 197 -3.72 12.77 -5.61
C ASN A 197 -2.58 13.80 -5.71
N LYS A 198 -2.01 13.87 -6.93
CA LYS A 198 -0.89 14.77 -7.22
C LYS A 198 -1.25 16.25 -7.12
N SER A 199 -2.49 16.64 -7.39
CA SER A 199 -2.90 18.05 -7.37
C SER A 199 -2.86 18.61 -5.94
N ALA A 200 -3.46 17.89 -4.99
CA ALA A 200 -3.41 18.26 -3.57
C ALA A 200 -1.98 18.21 -3.02
N PHE A 201 -1.19 17.18 -3.39
CA PHE A 201 0.22 17.11 -3.06
C PHE A 201 0.99 18.35 -3.54
N ASN A 202 0.84 18.72 -4.82
CA ASN A 202 1.51 19.90 -5.38
C ASN A 202 1.10 21.20 -4.67
N THR A 203 -0.18 21.35 -4.32
CA THR A 203 -0.66 22.50 -3.53
C THR A 203 0.08 22.61 -2.20
N LEU A 204 0.21 21.50 -1.47
CA LEU A 204 0.93 21.47 -0.20
C LEU A 204 2.43 21.77 -0.35
N MET A 205 3.03 21.32 -1.46
CA MET A 205 4.44 21.58 -1.77
C MET A 205 4.67 23.06 -2.11
N GLN A 206 3.83 23.64 -2.98
CA GLN A 206 3.91 25.07 -3.34
C GLN A 206 3.75 25.98 -2.13
N ASP A 207 2.84 25.63 -1.22
CA ASP A 207 2.60 26.36 0.03
C ASP A 207 3.63 26.07 1.12
N LYS A 208 4.59 25.15 0.86
CA LYS A 208 5.60 24.67 1.81
C LYS A 208 4.98 24.27 3.15
N PHE A 209 3.87 23.53 3.10
CA PHE A 209 3.08 23.14 4.27
C PHE A 209 3.92 22.53 5.39
N TYR A 210 4.96 21.76 5.05
CA TYR A 210 5.87 21.14 6.00
C TYR A 210 6.73 22.12 6.83
N ASN A 211 6.77 23.41 6.48
CA ASN A 211 7.43 24.43 7.28
C ASN A 211 6.58 24.88 8.48
N ASP A 212 5.27 25.00 8.27
CA ASP A 212 4.32 25.40 9.32
C ASP A 212 3.88 24.18 10.15
N TYR A 213 3.72 23.03 9.49
CA TYR A 213 3.33 21.75 10.07
C TYR A 213 4.39 20.70 9.75
N PRO A 214 5.42 20.52 10.60
CA PRO A 214 6.57 19.68 10.34
C PRO A 214 6.17 18.23 10.03
N CYS A 215 6.21 17.82 8.75
CA CYS A 215 5.76 16.50 8.30
C CYS A 215 6.56 15.94 7.13
N ILE A 216 6.32 14.66 6.88
CA ILE A 216 6.65 13.97 5.64
C ILE A 216 5.35 13.84 4.84
N ILE A 217 5.35 14.17 3.56
CA ILE A 217 4.17 14.11 2.69
C ILE A 217 4.41 13.04 1.64
N ILE A 218 3.45 12.11 1.48
CA ILE A 218 3.53 10.99 0.52
C ILE A 218 2.28 11.00 -0.34
N THR A 219 2.43 10.71 -1.63
CA THR A 219 1.31 10.40 -2.52
C THR A 219 1.64 9.21 -3.42
N GLY A 220 0.65 8.32 -3.61
CA GLY A 220 0.67 7.27 -4.63
C GLY A 220 0.25 7.76 -6.01
N MET A 221 -0.13 9.04 -6.14
CA MET A 221 -0.72 9.64 -7.36
C MET A 221 -2.01 8.94 -7.81
N GLY A 222 -2.92 8.72 -6.89
CA GLY A 222 -4.15 7.93 -7.01
C GLY A 222 -3.99 6.57 -6.34
N MET A 223 -4.48 5.51 -6.97
CA MET A 223 -4.42 4.15 -6.42
C MET A 223 -2.99 3.78 -5.99
N PRO A 224 -2.76 3.46 -4.70
CA PRO A 224 -1.42 3.25 -4.18
C PRO A 224 -0.82 1.93 -4.67
N GLU A 225 0.30 2.02 -5.38
CA GLU A 225 1.07 0.85 -5.77
C GLU A 225 1.77 0.21 -4.56
N VAL A 226 2.16 -1.05 -4.72
CA VAL A 226 2.88 -1.83 -3.69
C VAL A 226 4.09 -1.06 -3.14
N ALA A 227 4.88 -0.42 -4.02
CA ALA A 227 6.06 0.35 -3.62
C ALA A 227 5.72 1.50 -2.67
N THR A 228 4.64 2.25 -2.92
CA THR A 228 4.21 3.36 -2.06
C THR A 228 3.74 2.88 -0.69
N ARG A 229 2.95 1.80 -0.66
CA ARG A 229 2.44 1.21 0.59
C ARG A 229 3.59 0.64 1.44
N ARG A 230 4.51 -0.09 0.80
CA ARG A 230 5.70 -0.63 1.47
C ARG A 230 6.60 0.48 2.02
N PHE A 231 6.81 1.55 1.27
CA PHE A 231 7.58 2.70 1.74
C PHE A 231 6.92 3.42 2.93
N LEU A 232 5.59 3.58 2.92
CA LEU A 232 4.85 4.10 4.06
C LEU A 232 5.04 3.22 5.30
N LYS A 233 4.90 1.89 5.14
CA LYS A 233 5.12 0.92 6.22
C LYS A 233 6.54 1.05 6.78
N LEU A 234 7.55 1.11 5.91
CA LEU A 234 8.95 1.26 6.29
C LEU A 234 9.22 2.58 7.05
N LEU A 235 8.65 3.70 6.61
CA LEU A 235 8.75 4.97 7.32
C LEU A 235 8.10 4.92 8.71
N SER A 236 6.92 4.29 8.78
CA SER A 236 6.16 4.20 10.03
C SER A 236 6.87 3.32 11.05
N ASP A 237 7.44 2.19 10.62
CA ASP A 237 8.22 1.29 11.48
C ASP A 237 9.51 1.95 11.97
N ASN A 238 10.22 2.70 11.11
CA ASN A 238 11.49 3.33 11.47
C ASN A 238 11.32 4.53 12.39
N PHE A 239 10.25 5.32 12.24
CA PHE A 239 10.14 6.60 12.94
C PHE A 239 9.05 6.63 14.01
N GLY A 240 8.10 5.70 13.99
CA GLY A 240 6.99 5.67 14.96
C GLY A 240 6.12 6.93 14.96
N LEU A 241 6.05 7.63 13.83
CA LEU A 241 5.29 8.87 13.69
C LEU A 241 3.80 8.58 13.47
N PRO A 242 2.90 9.44 13.98
CA PRO A 242 1.49 9.40 13.58
C PRO A 242 1.34 9.51 12.06
N VAL A 243 0.42 8.73 11.49
CA VAL A 243 0.11 8.74 10.06
C VAL A 243 -1.30 9.25 9.86
N TYR A 244 -1.44 10.25 9.03
CA TYR A 244 -2.72 10.85 8.65
C TYR A 244 -2.97 10.66 7.14
N GLY A 245 -4.22 10.39 6.77
CA GLY A 245 -4.64 10.21 5.40
C GLY A 245 -5.61 11.31 4.95
N LEU A 246 -5.35 11.90 3.81
CA LEU A 246 -6.17 12.91 3.16
C LEU A 246 -6.62 12.38 1.79
N PHE A 247 -7.91 12.09 1.67
CA PHE A 247 -8.51 11.47 0.49
C PHE A 247 -9.70 12.26 -0.01
N ASP A 248 -10.07 12.06 -1.26
CA ASP A 248 -11.27 12.62 -1.85
C ASP A 248 -12.52 12.13 -1.08
N CYS A 249 -13.52 12.97 -0.98
CA CYS A 249 -14.81 12.60 -0.41
C CYS A 249 -15.65 11.86 -1.45
N ASP A 250 -15.25 10.66 -1.80
CA ASP A 250 -16.00 9.75 -2.65
C ASP A 250 -15.72 8.28 -2.27
N PRO A 251 -16.49 7.32 -2.81
CA PRO A 251 -16.31 5.92 -2.42
C PRO A 251 -14.94 5.33 -2.80
N GLU A 252 -14.30 5.81 -3.87
CA GLU A 252 -12.95 5.35 -4.27
C GLU A 252 -11.88 5.90 -3.32
N GLY A 253 -11.99 7.15 -2.84
CA GLY A 253 -11.10 7.72 -1.81
C GLY A 253 -11.20 6.96 -0.50
N ILE A 254 -12.42 6.61 -0.06
CA ILE A 254 -12.62 5.74 1.12
C ILE A 254 -12.01 4.36 0.90
N LYS A 255 -12.19 3.76 -0.27
CA LYS A 255 -11.57 2.49 -0.64
C LYS A 255 -10.03 2.60 -0.63
N MET A 256 -9.45 3.68 -1.12
CA MET A 256 -7.99 3.90 -1.04
C MET A 256 -7.51 3.99 0.40
N PHE A 257 -8.22 4.69 1.28
CA PHE A 257 -7.94 4.67 2.70
C PHE A 257 -7.93 3.24 3.27
N THR A 258 -8.92 2.41 2.90
CA THR A 258 -8.96 1.01 3.37
C THR A 258 -7.80 0.17 2.83
N ILE A 259 -7.35 0.41 1.60
CA ILE A 259 -6.17 -0.27 1.03
C ILE A 259 -4.90 0.04 1.83
N TYR A 260 -4.72 1.28 2.29
CA TYR A 260 -3.60 1.64 3.16
C TYR A 260 -3.71 1.04 4.57
N THR A 261 -4.92 0.84 5.09
CA THR A 261 -5.12 0.44 6.50
C THR A 261 -5.33 -1.06 6.67
N VAL A 262 -6.13 -1.69 5.82
CA VAL A 262 -6.47 -3.11 5.94
C VAL A 262 -6.00 -3.97 4.77
N GLY A 263 -5.56 -3.36 3.66
CA GLY A 263 -5.07 -4.04 2.47
C GLY A 263 -6.11 -4.20 1.37
N SER A 264 -5.75 -4.95 0.35
CA SER A 264 -6.60 -5.31 -0.79
C SER A 264 -6.79 -6.82 -0.88
N TYR A 265 -7.82 -7.25 -1.59
CA TYR A 265 -8.05 -8.69 -1.82
C TYR A 265 -6.92 -9.31 -2.67
N GLU A 266 -6.37 -8.54 -3.60
CA GLU A 266 -5.30 -8.95 -4.51
C GLU A 266 -3.98 -9.21 -3.76
N ASP A 267 -3.66 -8.32 -2.78
CA ASP A 267 -2.40 -8.35 -2.03
C ASP A 267 -2.57 -8.89 -0.60
N ALA A 268 -3.69 -9.57 -0.31
CA ALA A 268 -3.99 -10.07 1.04
C ALA A 268 -2.89 -11.02 1.58
N PHE A 269 -2.14 -11.64 0.70
CA PHE A 269 -1.02 -12.50 1.06
C PHE A 269 0.16 -11.73 1.67
N ASP A 270 0.32 -10.44 1.35
CA ASP A 270 1.41 -9.58 1.82
C ASP A 270 0.93 -8.38 2.66
N SER A 271 -0.30 -8.42 3.16
CA SER A 271 -0.94 -7.27 3.82
C SER A 271 -0.17 -6.73 5.02
N VAL A 272 0.53 -7.58 5.77
CA VAL A 272 1.34 -7.17 6.94
C VAL A 272 2.44 -6.18 6.54
N ASN A 273 3.04 -6.36 5.38
CA ASN A 273 4.11 -5.50 4.87
C ASN A 273 3.60 -4.29 4.06
N LEU A 274 2.31 -4.28 3.71
CA LEU A 274 1.72 -3.31 2.78
C LEU A 274 0.68 -2.39 3.42
N THR A 275 0.41 -2.52 4.73
CA THR A 275 -0.61 -1.73 5.40
C THR A 275 -0.12 -1.04 6.66
N TRP A 276 -0.78 0.06 6.99
CA TRP A 276 -0.63 0.76 8.26
C TRP A 276 -1.99 0.98 8.93
N PRO A 277 -2.48 0.02 9.74
CA PRO A 277 -3.81 0.05 10.36
C PRO A 277 -4.06 1.25 11.30
N TYR A 278 -2.99 1.88 11.77
CA TYR A 278 -3.06 3.02 12.69
C TYR A 278 -3.12 4.38 11.97
N MET A 279 -3.38 4.39 10.65
CA MET A 279 -3.62 5.63 9.90
C MET A 279 -4.95 6.23 10.33
N THR A 280 -4.93 7.53 10.66
CA THR A 280 -6.14 8.29 10.96
C THR A 280 -6.63 8.99 9.70
N TRP A 281 -7.88 8.76 9.30
CA TRP A 281 -8.51 9.48 8.20
C TRP A 281 -8.79 10.93 8.60
N LEU A 282 -8.06 11.86 8.02
CA LEU A 282 -8.13 13.29 8.34
C LEU A 282 -9.26 14.00 7.62
N GLY A 283 -9.61 13.53 6.43
CA GLY A 283 -10.67 14.08 5.57
C GLY A 283 -10.41 13.75 4.08
N VAL A 284 -11.19 14.26 3.12
CA VAL A 284 -12.42 15.04 3.35
C VAL A 284 -13.53 14.06 3.77
N TRP A 285 -14.17 14.32 4.88
CA TRP A 285 -15.27 13.46 5.34
C TRP A 285 -16.58 13.81 4.62
N PRO A 286 -17.47 12.85 4.35
CA PRO A 286 -18.82 13.12 3.88
C PRO A 286 -19.57 14.16 4.73
N SER A 287 -19.42 14.09 6.04
CA SER A 287 -20.00 15.06 6.97
C SER A 287 -19.40 16.48 6.84
N ASP A 288 -18.16 16.63 6.36
CA ASP A 288 -17.55 17.94 6.10
C ASP A 288 -18.26 18.70 4.97
N LEU A 289 -18.84 18.00 3.99
CA LEU A 289 -19.50 18.65 2.86
C LEU A 289 -20.61 19.59 3.31
N CYS A 290 -21.43 19.13 4.25
CA CYS A 290 -22.49 19.96 4.83
C CYS A 290 -21.96 20.91 5.91
N ALA A 291 -21.05 20.43 6.79
CA ALA A 291 -20.59 21.22 7.93
C ALA A 291 -19.74 22.44 7.51
N LEU A 292 -19.02 22.34 6.39
CA LEU A 292 -18.10 23.37 5.89
C LEU A 292 -18.59 24.00 4.58
N ASP A 293 -19.81 23.65 4.12
CA ASP A 293 -20.39 24.12 2.86
C ASP A 293 -19.49 23.86 1.63
N ILE A 294 -18.83 22.69 1.60
CA ILE A 294 -17.91 22.33 0.51
C ILE A 294 -18.70 22.05 -0.77
N PRO A 295 -18.35 22.67 -1.91
CA PRO A 295 -18.99 22.40 -3.19
C PRO A 295 -18.93 20.92 -3.56
N CYS A 296 -20.08 20.33 -3.86
CA CYS A 296 -20.22 18.90 -4.07
C CYS A 296 -20.99 18.56 -5.35
N LYS A 297 -20.87 17.30 -5.79
CA LYS A 297 -21.57 16.73 -6.94
C LYS A 297 -22.37 15.51 -6.50
N ASP A 298 -23.34 15.09 -7.31
CA ASP A 298 -24.08 13.87 -7.05
C ASP A 298 -23.22 12.63 -7.33
N LEU A 299 -23.45 11.57 -6.54
CA LEU A 299 -22.91 10.25 -6.82
C LEU A 299 -23.57 9.65 -8.06
N SER A 300 -22.77 8.96 -8.87
CA SER A 300 -23.30 8.12 -9.95
C SER A 300 -23.88 6.81 -9.38
N PRO A 301 -24.75 6.10 -10.14
CA PRO A 301 -25.28 4.80 -9.70
C PRO A 301 -24.20 3.76 -9.36
N SER A 302 -23.07 3.78 -10.06
CA SER A 302 -21.95 2.89 -9.78
C SER A 302 -21.24 3.23 -8.48
N GLU A 303 -21.16 4.50 -8.13
CA GLU A 303 -20.57 4.95 -6.85
C GLU A 303 -21.51 4.64 -5.67
N ILE A 304 -22.83 4.79 -5.85
CA ILE A 304 -23.81 4.36 -4.84
C ILE A 304 -23.68 2.83 -4.59
N ALA A 305 -23.55 2.04 -5.65
CA ALA A 305 -23.33 0.60 -5.52
C ALA A 305 -22.01 0.27 -4.79
N LEU A 306 -20.97 1.09 -4.98
CA LEU A 306 -19.70 0.94 -4.26
C LEU A 306 -19.83 1.30 -2.77
N VAL A 307 -20.61 2.34 -2.43
CA VAL A 307 -20.94 2.65 -1.02
C VAL A 307 -21.65 1.46 -0.36
N ASP A 308 -22.66 0.89 -1.04
CA ASP A 308 -23.38 -0.29 -0.55
C ASP A 308 -22.49 -1.52 -0.41
N TYR A 309 -21.50 -1.67 -1.29
CA TYR A 309 -20.50 -2.72 -1.21
C TYR A 309 -19.61 -2.52 0.02
N LEU A 310 -19.05 -1.31 0.22
CA LEU A 310 -18.17 -0.99 1.34
C LEU A 310 -18.87 -1.18 2.69
N LEU A 311 -20.13 -0.78 2.84
CA LEU A 311 -20.91 -0.97 4.06
C LEU A 311 -21.13 -2.45 4.43
N ARG A 312 -20.97 -3.38 3.48
CA ARG A 312 -21.08 -4.83 3.72
C ARG A 312 -19.76 -5.47 4.17
N GLU A 313 -18.64 -4.80 3.99
CA GLU A 313 -17.32 -5.32 4.34
C GLU A 313 -17.11 -5.32 5.86
N ASP A 314 -16.56 -6.41 6.40
CA ASP A 314 -16.41 -6.58 7.84
C ASP A 314 -15.43 -5.57 8.45
N PHE A 315 -14.38 -5.19 7.72
CA PHE A 315 -13.45 -4.15 8.17
C PHE A 315 -14.08 -2.75 8.25
N VAL A 316 -15.14 -2.48 7.49
CA VAL A 316 -15.92 -1.26 7.60
C VAL A 316 -16.81 -1.34 8.82
N LYS A 317 -17.57 -2.44 8.99
CA LYS A 317 -18.49 -2.65 10.13
C LYS A 317 -17.78 -2.54 11.49
N GLU A 318 -16.52 -2.95 11.57
CA GLU A 318 -15.72 -2.84 12.80
C GLU A 318 -15.16 -1.42 13.04
N ASN A 319 -15.34 -0.49 12.10
CA ASN A 319 -14.92 0.91 12.24
C ASN A 319 -16.16 1.83 12.28
N PRO A 320 -16.65 2.22 13.47
CA PRO A 320 -17.87 3.03 13.61
C PRO A 320 -17.82 4.33 12.81
N ARG A 321 -16.64 4.97 12.73
CA ARG A 321 -16.48 6.22 11.97
C ARG A 321 -16.67 6.01 10.48
N LEU A 322 -16.11 4.94 9.92
CA LEU A 322 -16.32 4.61 8.50
C LEU A 322 -17.78 4.30 8.18
N VAL A 323 -18.47 3.58 9.07
CA VAL A 323 -19.90 3.30 8.92
C VAL A 323 -20.70 4.59 8.91
N GLU A 324 -20.49 5.47 9.91
CA GLU A 324 -21.18 6.75 10.02
C GLU A 324 -21.00 7.61 8.76
N GLU A 325 -19.77 7.75 8.28
CA GLU A 325 -19.47 8.58 7.11
C GLU A 325 -19.99 7.98 5.80
N LEU A 326 -19.93 6.65 5.65
CA LEU A 326 -20.50 5.97 4.47
C LEU A 326 -22.03 6.03 4.46
N GLU A 327 -22.68 5.90 5.62
CA GLU A 327 -24.14 6.08 5.72
C GLU A 327 -24.55 7.52 5.44
N HIS A 328 -23.77 8.50 5.91
CA HIS A 328 -23.99 9.91 5.57
C HIS A 328 -23.85 10.15 4.07
N MET A 329 -22.80 9.61 3.44
CA MET A 329 -22.62 9.68 1.97
C MET A 329 -23.78 9.03 1.22
N LYS A 330 -24.27 7.89 1.69
CA LYS A 330 -25.41 7.18 1.10
C LYS A 330 -26.71 7.99 1.17
N ILE A 331 -26.95 8.66 2.32
CA ILE A 331 -28.16 9.47 2.53
C ILE A 331 -28.13 10.75 1.68
N THR A 332 -26.98 11.41 1.62
CA THR A 332 -26.82 12.67 0.91
C THR A 332 -26.62 12.50 -0.59
N GLU A 333 -26.12 11.34 -1.01
CA GLU A 333 -25.70 11.02 -2.39
C GLU A 333 -24.71 12.06 -2.95
N LYS A 334 -23.89 12.69 -2.10
CA LYS A 334 -22.93 13.73 -2.47
C LYS A 334 -21.49 13.28 -2.37
N LYS A 335 -20.66 13.85 -3.25
CA LYS A 335 -19.20 13.67 -3.27
C LYS A 335 -18.48 14.98 -3.59
N ALA A 336 -17.22 15.06 -3.19
CA ALA A 336 -16.32 16.14 -3.59
C ALA A 336 -14.88 15.63 -3.68
N ASN A 337 -14.11 16.13 -4.62
CA ASN A 337 -12.66 15.93 -4.64
C ASN A 337 -11.97 17.01 -3.79
N LEU A 338 -10.71 16.78 -3.45
CA LEU A 338 -9.86 17.70 -2.67
C LEU A 338 -9.76 19.09 -3.32
N GLU A 339 -9.85 19.16 -4.65
CA GLU A 339 -9.84 20.41 -5.41
C GLU A 339 -11.06 21.30 -5.15
N ALA A 340 -12.18 20.75 -4.68
CA ALA A 340 -13.34 21.54 -4.31
C ALA A 340 -13.04 22.59 -3.23
N LEU A 341 -12.05 22.31 -2.37
CA LEU A 341 -11.58 23.28 -1.37
C LEU A 341 -10.98 24.55 -1.99
N LYS A 342 -10.54 24.53 -3.25
CA LYS A 342 -9.99 25.70 -3.96
C LYS A 342 -11.05 26.75 -4.29
N GLU A 343 -12.33 26.40 -4.25
CA GLU A 343 -13.43 27.38 -4.40
C GLU A 343 -13.41 28.42 -3.23
N PHE A 344 -12.89 28.02 -2.06
CA PHE A 344 -12.68 28.94 -0.93
C PHE A 344 -11.34 29.69 -1.00
N GLY A 345 -10.57 29.47 -2.05
CA GLY A 345 -9.27 30.08 -2.30
C GLY A 345 -8.14 29.06 -2.50
N PRO A 346 -7.09 29.45 -3.22
CA PRO A 346 -6.03 28.51 -3.65
C PRO A 346 -5.25 27.89 -2.48
N THR A 347 -5.20 28.54 -1.33
CA THR A 347 -4.49 28.08 -0.11
C THR A 347 -5.43 27.49 0.94
N CYS A 348 -6.72 27.26 0.62
CA CYS A 348 -7.70 26.77 1.58
C CYS A 348 -7.27 25.44 2.19
N LEU A 349 -6.78 24.50 1.38
CA LEU A 349 -6.31 23.20 1.85
C LEU A 349 -5.20 23.32 2.90
N SER A 350 -4.16 24.12 2.63
CA SER A 350 -2.94 24.18 3.44
C SER A 350 -3.06 25.13 4.64
N LYS A 351 -3.85 26.21 4.52
CA LYS A 351 -3.92 27.26 5.54
C LYS A 351 -5.16 27.20 6.43
N TYR A 352 -6.22 26.49 6.00
CA TYR A 352 -7.49 26.44 6.74
C TYR A 352 -7.94 25.01 7.02
N TYR A 353 -8.15 24.19 5.99
CA TYR A 353 -8.75 22.86 6.16
C TYR A 353 -7.85 21.91 6.96
N LEU A 354 -6.61 21.70 6.52
CA LEU A 354 -5.67 20.81 7.23
C LEU A 354 -5.35 21.31 8.64
N PRO A 355 -5.05 22.59 8.88
CA PRO A 355 -4.87 23.11 10.23
C PRO A 355 -6.08 22.88 11.14
N TYR A 356 -7.30 23.12 10.63
CA TYR A 356 -8.54 22.83 11.37
C TYR A 356 -8.64 21.36 11.77
N LYS A 357 -8.40 20.44 10.82
CA LYS A 357 -8.47 18.99 11.07
C LYS A 357 -7.39 18.49 12.03
N LEU A 358 -6.15 18.98 11.89
CA LEU A 358 -5.04 18.63 12.78
C LEU A 358 -5.30 19.13 14.21
N ASN A 359 -5.79 20.36 14.38
CA ASN A 359 -6.13 20.90 15.68
C ASN A 359 -7.30 20.13 16.32
N TYR A 360 -8.31 19.75 15.55
CA TYR A 360 -9.42 18.91 16.03
C TYR A 360 -8.91 17.60 16.64
N LEU A 361 -7.97 16.91 15.99
CA LEU A 361 -7.40 15.66 16.51
C LEU A 361 -6.54 15.87 17.78
N LEU A 362 -5.87 17.02 17.91
CA LEU A 362 -5.06 17.34 19.08
C LEU A 362 -5.90 17.76 20.30
N THR A 363 -7.15 18.19 20.08
CA THR A 363 -8.06 18.67 21.12
C THR A 363 -9.22 17.72 21.41
N ALA A 364 -9.41 16.69 20.60
CA ALA A 364 -10.40 15.66 20.85
C ALA A 364 -10.01 14.86 22.12
N PRO A 365 -10.99 14.64 23.08
CA PRO A 365 -10.75 14.02 24.36
C PRO A 365 -10.32 12.53 24.26
#